data_eaf48817a251e30d514bbf6a6fec54ed
#
_entry.id   eaf48817a251e30d514bbf6a6fec54ed
#
_cell.length_a   1.000
_cell.length_b   1.000
_cell.length_c   1.000
_cell.angle_alpha   90.00
_cell.angle_beta   90.00
_cell.angle_gamma   90.00
#
_symmetry.space_group_name_H-M   'P 1'
#
loop_
_entity.id
_entity.type
_entity.pdbx_description
1 polymer ?
#
loop_
_entity_poly.entity_id
_entity_poly.type
_entity_poly.pdbx_seq_one_letter_code
_entity_poly.pdbx_strand_id
1 'polypeptide(L)'
;MSSENKSEKVPIQKSAAQKVGKLGSFTAGGMAACMAVTFTNPIELVKTRMQLQGEMSAVSQNIYKNPIQGIAVIFKNEGIRGCQKGLIAAYIYQIGLNGSRLGFYEPIRNLLNSTFYPDHESHRVQSVPINVVAGASSGIIGAIVGSPLFLIKTRMQSYSNAVQLGDQTHYKGVWNGLSSIFKSEGIKGLFRGVDAAIVRTATGSSVQLPIYNTVKHALLRNDILADGPGLHLASSTVAGLGVAVVMNPWDVILTRIYNQKTNKYKGPLDCMIKTVKIEGISALYKGFEAQVFRIAPHTILTLTFLEQTMKLVYSVESKVLGH
;
A
#
# COMPACT_ATOMS: atom_id res chain seq x y z
N MET A 1 -40.12 38.48 -27.14
CA MET A 1 -40.42 37.31 -26.29
C MET A 1 -39.13 36.53 -26.11
N SER A 2 -38.39 36.85 -25.07
CA SER A 2 -37.12 36.18 -24.73
C SER A 2 -37.44 35.10 -23.71
N SER A 3 -37.26 33.86 -24.08
CA SER A 3 -37.34 32.72 -23.14
C SER A 3 -36.00 32.60 -22.40
N GLU A 4 -35.96 33.09 -21.18
CA GLU A 4 -34.87 32.79 -20.23
C GLU A 4 -34.87 31.30 -19.89
N ASN A 5 -33.88 30.61 -20.37
CA ASN A 5 -33.60 29.23 -20.02
C ASN A 5 -32.94 29.22 -18.61
N LYS A 6 -33.75 29.11 -17.56
CA LYS A 6 -33.30 28.85 -16.21
C LYS A 6 -32.71 27.44 -16.15
N SER A 7 -31.41 27.33 -16.29
CA SER A 7 -30.70 26.11 -15.91
C SER A 7 -30.85 25.91 -14.40
N GLU A 8 -31.73 25.00 -14.06
CA GLU A 8 -31.96 24.53 -12.69
C GLU A 8 -30.64 23.90 -12.19
N LYS A 9 -29.92 24.65 -11.35
CA LYS A 9 -28.73 24.11 -10.66
C LYS A 9 -29.20 23.03 -9.70
N VAL A 10 -29.07 21.76 -10.10
CA VAL A 10 -29.23 20.63 -9.20
C VAL A 10 -28.29 20.86 -8.03
N PRO A 11 -28.79 20.94 -6.78
CA PRO A 11 -27.92 21.15 -5.63
C PRO A 11 -26.96 19.96 -5.51
N ILE A 12 -25.68 20.21 -5.71
CA ILE A 12 -24.62 19.22 -5.46
C ILE A 12 -24.73 18.86 -3.98
N GLN A 13 -25.30 17.70 -3.70
CA GLN A 13 -25.43 17.16 -2.36
C GLN A 13 -24.01 17.00 -1.82
N LYS A 14 -23.58 17.90 -0.90
CA LYS A 14 -22.24 17.83 -0.30
C LYS A 14 -22.04 16.42 0.24
N SER A 15 -21.08 15.70 -0.33
CA SER A 15 -20.73 14.33 0.10
C SER A 15 -20.49 14.32 1.62
N ALA A 16 -20.90 13.25 2.30
CA ALA A 16 -20.66 13.06 3.73
C ALA A 16 -19.19 13.32 4.13
N ALA A 17 -18.26 13.10 3.19
CA ALA A 17 -16.83 13.41 3.33
C ALA A 17 -16.53 14.90 3.60
N GLN A 18 -17.37 15.82 3.17
CA GLN A 18 -17.17 17.27 3.38
C GLN A 18 -17.67 17.76 4.76
N LYS A 19 -18.38 16.91 5.50
CA LYS A 19 -18.98 17.24 6.79
C LYS A 19 -18.27 16.62 7.99
N VAL A 20 -17.34 15.69 7.76
CA VAL A 20 -16.60 14.98 8.82
C VAL A 20 -15.29 15.71 9.14
N GLY A 21 -14.98 15.84 10.44
CA GLY A 21 -13.73 16.45 10.91
C GLY A 21 -12.48 15.68 10.43
N LYS A 22 -11.30 16.34 10.54
CA LYS A 22 -10.02 15.73 10.11
C LYS A 22 -9.75 14.40 10.82
N LEU A 23 -10.02 14.31 12.12
CA LEU A 23 -9.84 13.11 12.92
C LEU A 23 -10.84 12.02 12.51
N GLY A 24 -12.10 12.40 12.28
CA GLY A 24 -13.13 11.49 11.79
C GLY A 24 -12.80 10.93 10.41
N SER A 25 -12.32 11.77 9.49
CA SER A 25 -11.88 11.32 8.16
C SER A 25 -10.69 10.35 8.24
N PHE A 26 -9.75 10.58 9.17
CA PHE A 26 -8.64 9.67 9.42
C PHE A 26 -9.10 8.32 9.97
N THR A 27 -9.99 8.32 10.96
CA THR A 27 -10.55 7.08 11.55
C THR A 27 -11.36 6.30 10.52
N ALA A 28 -12.21 6.97 9.74
CA ALA A 28 -12.99 6.35 8.66
C ALA A 28 -12.09 5.71 7.61
N GLY A 29 -11.03 6.40 7.16
CA GLY A 29 -10.05 5.87 6.21
C GLY A 29 -9.28 4.69 6.76
N GLY A 30 -8.87 4.73 8.03
CA GLY A 30 -8.21 3.62 8.72
C GLY A 30 -9.10 2.38 8.83
N MET A 31 -10.36 2.55 9.22
CA MET A 31 -11.35 1.47 9.28
C MET A 31 -11.60 0.85 7.90
N ALA A 32 -11.81 1.68 6.88
CA ALA A 32 -12.02 1.22 5.51
C ALA A 32 -10.83 0.40 4.99
N ALA A 33 -9.61 0.87 5.23
CA ALA A 33 -8.39 0.16 4.85
C ALA A 33 -8.26 -1.20 5.58
N CYS A 34 -8.54 -1.26 6.87
CA CYS A 34 -8.52 -2.51 7.64
C CYS A 34 -9.57 -3.50 7.11
N MET A 35 -10.79 -3.04 6.84
CA MET A 35 -11.84 -3.88 6.27
C MET A 35 -11.43 -4.41 4.89
N ALA A 36 -10.92 -3.57 4.00
CA ALA A 36 -10.45 -4.00 2.68
C ALA A 36 -9.31 -5.03 2.78
N VAL A 37 -8.35 -4.81 3.69
CA VAL A 37 -7.25 -5.75 3.93
C VAL A 37 -7.75 -7.10 4.44
N THR A 38 -8.80 -7.17 5.25
CA THR A 38 -9.37 -8.44 5.71
C THR A 38 -9.71 -9.37 4.56
N PHE A 39 -10.31 -8.84 3.50
CA PHE A 39 -10.68 -9.63 2.31
C PHE A 39 -9.52 -9.86 1.36
N THR A 40 -8.56 -8.94 1.28
CA THR A 40 -7.45 -9.03 0.34
C THR A 40 -6.18 -9.66 0.92
N ASN A 41 -6.14 -9.92 2.24
CA ASN A 41 -4.99 -10.54 2.90
C ASN A 41 -4.60 -11.91 2.33
N PRO A 42 -5.53 -12.82 1.98
CA PRO A 42 -5.16 -14.08 1.35
C PRO A 42 -4.37 -13.92 0.06
N ILE A 43 -4.74 -12.95 -0.78
CA ILE A 43 -4.04 -12.65 -2.04
C ILE A 43 -2.65 -12.09 -1.73
N GLU A 44 -2.55 -11.19 -0.76
CA GLU A 44 -1.28 -10.60 -0.34
C GLU A 44 -0.31 -11.65 0.25
N LEU A 45 -0.84 -12.59 1.02
CA LEU A 45 -0.08 -13.69 1.58
C LEU A 45 0.47 -14.61 0.47
N VAL A 46 -0.35 -14.96 -0.52
CA VAL A 46 0.11 -15.71 -1.70
C VAL A 46 1.19 -14.94 -2.44
N LYS A 47 1.01 -13.62 -2.68
CA LYS A 47 2.03 -12.77 -3.28
C LYS A 47 3.36 -12.88 -2.54
N THR A 48 3.36 -12.70 -1.22
CA THR A 48 4.57 -12.77 -0.39
C THR A 48 5.26 -14.12 -0.54
N ARG A 49 4.51 -15.22 -0.52
CA ARG A 49 5.05 -16.57 -0.69
C ARG A 49 5.57 -16.85 -2.10
N MET A 50 4.90 -16.35 -3.15
CA MET A 50 5.40 -16.43 -4.52
C MET A 50 6.72 -15.67 -4.70
N GLN A 51 6.90 -14.53 -4.05
CA GLN A 51 8.12 -13.72 -4.11
C GLN A 51 9.32 -14.40 -3.43
N LEU A 52 9.07 -15.25 -2.44
CA LEU A 52 10.09 -16.01 -1.71
C LEU A 52 10.36 -17.39 -2.33
N GLN A 53 9.48 -17.87 -3.20
CA GLN A 53 9.58 -19.18 -3.82
C GLN A 53 10.85 -19.30 -4.67
N GLY A 54 11.68 -20.32 -4.40
CA GLY A 54 12.93 -20.58 -5.11
C GLY A 54 14.02 -19.53 -4.82
N GLU A 55 13.96 -18.85 -3.67
CA GLU A 55 14.98 -17.89 -3.27
C GLU A 55 16.37 -18.53 -3.21
N MET A 56 17.34 -17.97 -3.93
CA MET A 56 18.72 -18.44 -4.05
C MET A 56 18.88 -19.88 -4.62
N SER A 57 17.89 -20.35 -5.38
CA SER A 57 17.93 -21.66 -6.04
C SER A 57 17.77 -21.50 -7.54
N ALA A 58 18.67 -22.14 -8.30
CA ALA A 58 18.55 -22.23 -9.75
C ALA A 58 17.35 -23.12 -10.19
N VAL A 59 16.92 -24.04 -9.30
CA VAL A 59 15.77 -24.93 -9.52
C VAL A 59 14.61 -24.44 -8.68
N SER A 60 13.69 -23.73 -9.30
CA SER A 60 12.49 -23.24 -8.64
C SER A 60 11.44 -24.37 -8.55
N GLN A 61 11.12 -24.79 -7.33
CA GLN A 61 9.90 -25.57 -7.10
C GLN A 61 8.71 -24.61 -7.17
N ASN A 62 7.97 -24.58 -8.27
CA ASN A 62 6.78 -23.75 -8.46
C ASN A 62 5.57 -24.33 -7.71
N ILE A 63 5.57 -24.24 -6.39
CA ILE A 63 4.47 -24.71 -5.54
C ILE A 63 3.25 -23.81 -5.71
N TYR A 64 3.45 -22.51 -5.74
CA TYR A 64 2.41 -21.50 -6.01
C TYR A 64 2.55 -21.06 -7.47
N LYS A 65 1.65 -21.56 -8.35
CA LYS A 65 1.70 -21.31 -9.80
C LYS A 65 0.96 -20.02 -10.18
N ASN A 66 -0.16 -19.78 -9.54
CA ASN A 66 -0.99 -18.58 -9.75
C ASN A 66 -1.73 -18.21 -8.44
N PRO A 67 -2.31 -17.00 -8.34
CA PRO A 67 -2.94 -16.53 -7.10
C PRO A 67 -4.07 -17.42 -6.59
N ILE A 68 -4.93 -17.89 -7.48
CA ILE A 68 -6.12 -18.68 -7.12
C ILE A 68 -5.69 -20.05 -6.59
N GLN A 69 -4.82 -20.73 -7.33
CA GLN A 69 -4.25 -22.01 -6.89
C GLN A 69 -3.45 -21.84 -5.60
N GLY A 70 -2.71 -20.73 -5.45
CA GLY A 70 -1.98 -20.42 -4.22
C GLY A 70 -2.90 -20.30 -3.01
N ILE A 71 -4.03 -19.61 -3.13
CA ILE A 71 -5.04 -19.52 -2.06
C ILE A 71 -5.59 -20.91 -1.74
N ALA A 72 -5.94 -21.71 -2.75
CA ALA A 72 -6.47 -23.06 -2.57
C ALA A 72 -5.45 -23.98 -1.85
N VAL A 73 -4.17 -23.92 -2.21
CA VAL A 73 -3.10 -24.69 -1.55
C VAL A 73 -2.96 -24.27 -0.07
N ILE A 74 -2.98 -22.97 0.22
CA ILE A 74 -2.89 -22.48 1.59
C ILE A 74 -4.12 -22.90 2.39
N PHE A 75 -5.31 -22.73 1.81
CA PHE A 75 -6.55 -23.11 2.48
C PHE A 75 -6.59 -24.62 2.80
N LYS A 76 -6.17 -25.48 1.86
CA LYS A 76 -6.11 -26.94 2.05
C LYS A 76 -5.12 -27.34 3.13
N ASN A 77 -3.96 -26.71 3.21
CA ASN A 77 -2.87 -27.12 4.10
C ASN A 77 -2.92 -26.43 5.47
N GLU A 78 -3.40 -25.18 5.53
CA GLU A 78 -3.31 -24.33 6.73
C GLU A 78 -4.67 -23.80 7.19
N GLY A 79 -5.75 -24.09 6.43
CA GLY A 79 -7.11 -23.64 6.72
C GLY A 79 -7.30 -22.13 6.59
N ILE A 80 -8.47 -21.66 7.04
CA ILE A 80 -8.81 -20.21 6.98
C ILE A 80 -7.86 -19.34 7.83
N ARG A 81 -7.40 -19.87 8.97
CA ARG A 81 -6.42 -19.18 9.84
C ARG A 81 -5.08 -19.00 9.14
N GLY A 82 -4.69 -19.96 8.29
CA GLY A 82 -3.51 -19.87 7.44
C GLY A 82 -3.61 -18.73 6.42
N CYS A 83 -4.78 -18.57 5.79
CA CYS A 83 -5.05 -17.48 4.84
C CYS A 83 -5.02 -16.10 5.49
N GLN A 84 -5.23 -16.00 6.80
CA GLN A 84 -5.24 -14.75 7.54
C GLN A 84 -3.96 -14.52 8.39
N LYS A 85 -2.89 -15.27 8.13
CA LYS A 85 -1.61 -15.02 8.80
C LYS A 85 -1.12 -13.60 8.54
N GLY A 86 -0.64 -12.93 9.60
CA GLY A 86 -0.15 -11.56 9.52
C GLY A 86 -1.23 -10.47 9.41
N LEU A 87 -2.53 -10.80 9.50
CA LEU A 87 -3.62 -9.83 9.37
C LEU A 87 -3.54 -8.71 10.42
N ILE A 88 -3.31 -9.05 11.69
CA ILE A 88 -3.17 -8.06 12.76
C ILE A 88 -1.97 -7.13 12.49
N ALA A 89 -0.85 -7.70 12.04
CA ALA A 89 0.31 -6.90 11.63
C ALA A 89 -0.01 -5.97 10.46
N ALA A 90 -0.84 -6.44 9.51
CA ALA A 90 -1.30 -5.63 8.38
C ALA A 90 -2.19 -4.47 8.85
N TYR A 91 -3.08 -4.66 9.81
CA TYR A 91 -3.91 -3.59 10.38
C TYR A 91 -3.06 -2.51 11.04
N ILE A 92 -2.16 -2.91 11.95
CA ILE A 92 -1.30 -1.97 12.66
C ILE A 92 -0.41 -1.21 11.67
N TYR A 93 0.12 -1.93 10.65
CA TYR A 93 0.90 -1.31 9.58
C TYR A 93 0.09 -0.28 8.78
N GLN A 94 -1.15 -0.60 8.39
CA GLN A 94 -2.01 0.33 7.64
C GLN A 94 -2.33 1.59 8.43
N ILE A 95 -2.66 1.45 9.72
CA ILE A 95 -2.91 2.59 10.60
C ILE A 95 -1.64 3.44 10.75
N GLY A 96 -0.51 2.80 11.02
CA GLY A 96 0.78 3.48 11.18
C GLY A 96 1.23 4.20 9.92
N LEU A 97 1.15 3.55 8.77
CA LEU A 97 1.54 4.13 7.48
C LEU A 97 0.64 5.31 7.09
N ASN A 98 -0.68 5.13 7.14
CA ASN A 98 -1.62 6.18 6.77
C ASN A 98 -1.58 7.34 7.77
N GLY A 99 -1.44 7.03 9.08
CA GLY A 99 -1.28 8.03 10.12
C GLY A 99 -0.03 8.89 9.92
N SER A 100 1.09 8.26 9.64
CA SER A 100 2.35 8.98 9.36
C SER A 100 2.24 9.82 8.10
N ARG A 101 1.69 9.26 7.00
CA ARG A 101 1.54 10.02 5.75
C ARG A 101 0.67 11.25 5.91
N LEU A 102 -0.49 11.14 6.54
CA LEU A 102 -1.39 12.27 6.76
C LEU A 102 -0.83 13.25 7.78
N GLY A 103 -0.24 12.76 8.87
CA GLY A 103 0.34 13.59 9.92
C GLY A 103 1.52 14.43 9.46
N PHE A 104 2.37 13.92 8.57
CA PHE A 104 3.55 14.63 8.09
C PHE A 104 3.33 15.40 6.78
N TYR A 105 2.29 15.10 6.01
CA TYR A 105 2.05 15.75 4.72
C TYR A 105 1.83 17.27 4.85
N GLU A 106 0.87 17.70 5.69
CA GLU A 106 0.56 19.12 5.86
C GLU A 106 1.73 19.93 6.44
N PRO A 107 2.41 19.49 7.51
CA PRO A 107 3.59 20.19 8.03
C PRO A 107 4.70 20.36 6.98
N ILE A 108 5.01 19.30 6.24
CA ILE A 108 6.05 19.36 5.20
C ILE A 108 5.63 20.30 4.07
N ARG A 109 4.37 20.21 3.60
CA ARG A 109 3.85 21.10 2.57
C ARG A 109 3.90 22.56 2.99
N ASN A 110 3.49 22.85 4.22
CA ASN A 110 3.51 24.22 4.76
C ASN A 110 4.94 24.74 4.91
N LEU A 111 5.86 23.92 5.36
CA LEU A 111 7.29 24.28 5.42
C LEU A 111 7.85 24.59 4.03
N LEU A 112 7.54 23.77 3.02
CA LEU A 112 7.98 24.02 1.64
C LEU A 112 7.32 25.29 1.08
N ASN A 113 6.02 25.47 1.29
CA ASN A 113 5.34 26.68 0.83
C ASN A 113 5.90 27.94 1.48
N SER A 114 6.17 27.95 2.78
CA SER A 114 6.77 29.11 3.46
C SER A 114 8.19 29.40 2.99
N THR A 115 8.93 28.39 2.52
CA THR A 115 10.27 28.56 1.99
C THR A 115 10.28 29.10 0.55
N PHE A 116 9.38 28.60 -0.30
CA PHE A 116 9.37 28.95 -1.72
C PHE A 116 8.40 30.10 -2.09
N TYR A 117 7.42 30.37 -1.23
CA TYR A 117 6.40 31.41 -1.41
C TYR A 117 6.20 32.23 -0.11
N PRO A 118 7.22 32.97 0.37
CA PRO A 118 7.18 33.66 1.67
C PRO A 118 6.09 34.75 1.74
N ASP A 119 5.74 35.35 0.59
CA ASP A 119 4.76 36.44 0.49
C ASP A 119 3.28 35.98 0.46
N HIS A 120 3.05 34.66 0.49
CA HIS A 120 1.69 34.10 0.41
C HIS A 120 1.36 33.29 1.68
N GLU A 121 0.09 33.29 2.08
CA GLU A 121 -0.37 32.39 3.14
C GLU A 121 -0.07 30.93 2.75
N SER A 122 0.84 30.29 3.43
CA SER A 122 1.39 28.96 3.11
C SER A 122 0.32 27.88 2.98
N HIS A 123 -0.86 28.07 3.60
CA HIS A 123 -1.99 27.15 3.53
C HIS A 123 -2.78 27.24 2.22
N ARG A 124 -2.71 28.36 1.50
CA ARG A 124 -3.52 28.61 0.28
C ARG A 124 -2.80 28.24 -1.02
N VAL A 125 -1.46 28.16 -0.98
CA VAL A 125 -0.69 27.85 -2.19
C VAL A 125 -0.85 26.37 -2.56
N GLN A 126 -1.36 26.10 -3.76
CA GLN A 126 -1.55 24.78 -4.34
C GLN A 126 -0.54 24.53 -5.49
N SER A 127 0.73 24.43 -5.13
CA SER A 127 1.79 24.11 -6.10
C SER A 127 1.91 22.60 -6.30
N VAL A 128 1.75 22.14 -7.55
CA VAL A 128 1.85 20.71 -7.89
C VAL A 128 3.23 20.13 -7.52
N PRO A 129 4.38 20.77 -7.83
CA PRO A 129 5.69 20.28 -7.43
C PRO A 129 5.83 20.12 -5.91
N ILE A 130 5.37 21.12 -5.14
CA ILE A 130 5.45 21.08 -3.67
C ILE A 130 4.57 19.95 -3.12
N ASN A 131 3.38 19.77 -3.65
CA ASN A 131 2.50 18.67 -3.24
C ASN A 131 3.12 17.30 -3.52
N VAL A 132 3.82 17.15 -4.66
CA VAL A 132 4.54 15.91 -4.99
C VAL A 132 5.69 15.66 -4.02
N VAL A 133 6.52 16.68 -3.76
CA VAL A 133 7.65 16.55 -2.81
C VAL A 133 7.16 16.29 -1.40
N ALA A 134 6.12 16.98 -0.93
CA ALA A 134 5.53 16.77 0.40
C ALA A 134 4.92 15.35 0.52
N GLY A 135 4.25 14.89 -0.54
CA GLY A 135 3.70 13.52 -0.61
C GLY A 135 4.78 12.45 -0.60
N ALA A 136 5.84 12.62 -1.38
CA ALA A 136 6.98 11.71 -1.39
C ALA A 136 7.71 11.67 -0.04
N SER A 137 8.00 12.83 0.55
CA SER A 137 8.67 12.94 1.85
C SER A 137 7.85 12.33 2.98
N SER A 138 6.55 12.63 3.05
CA SER A 138 5.64 12.02 4.04
C SER A 138 5.51 10.51 3.84
N GLY A 139 5.55 10.04 2.60
CA GLY A 139 5.57 8.61 2.26
C GLY A 139 6.84 7.91 2.72
N ILE A 140 8.01 8.53 2.56
CA ILE A 140 9.30 8.02 3.04
C ILE A 140 9.31 7.94 4.58
N ILE A 141 8.85 8.98 5.28
CA ILE A 141 8.73 8.95 6.74
C ILE A 141 7.78 7.82 7.17
N GLY A 142 6.64 7.68 6.50
CA GLY A 142 5.72 6.59 6.74
C GLY A 142 6.32 5.21 6.50
N ALA A 143 7.19 5.05 5.49
CA ALA A 143 7.91 3.80 5.23
C ALA A 143 8.94 3.49 6.33
N ILE A 144 9.65 4.49 6.83
CA ILE A 144 10.60 4.33 7.94
C ILE A 144 9.87 3.91 9.22
N VAL A 145 8.84 4.67 9.62
CA VAL A 145 8.03 4.37 10.83
C VAL A 145 7.32 3.03 10.72
N GLY A 146 6.80 2.71 9.52
CA GLY A 146 6.12 1.45 9.24
C GLY A 146 7.03 0.24 9.04
N SER A 147 8.35 0.44 8.83
CA SER A 147 9.28 -0.63 8.47
C SER A 147 9.29 -1.81 9.45
N PRO A 148 9.36 -1.61 10.78
CA PRO A 148 9.30 -2.73 11.73
C PRO A 148 7.99 -3.53 11.64
N LEU A 149 6.88 -2.85 11.40
CA LEU A 149 5.56 -3.47 11.28
C LEU A 149 5.43 -4.25 9.96
N PHE A 150 5.97 -3.72 8.88
CA PHE A 150 5.98 -4.40 7.59
C PHE A 150 6.93 -5.62 7.60
N LEU A 151 8.07 -5.52 8.28
CA LEU A 151 9.00 -6.62 8.47
C LEU A 151 8.33 -7.78 9.21
N ILE A 152 7.68 -7.51 10.35
CA ILE A 152 7.01 -8.58 11.10
C ILE A 152 5.82 -9.18 10.33
N LYS A 153 5.05 -8.33 9.62
CA LYS A 153 3.98 -8.76 8.72
C LYS A 153 4.51 -9.74 7.66
N THR A 154 5.59 -9.37 6.97
CA THR A 154 6.20 -10.18 5.91
C THR A 154 6.71 -11.52 6.46
N ARG A 155 7.41 -11.52 7.60
CA ARG A 155 7.89 -12.74 8.26
C ARG A 155 6.75 -13.64 8.75
N MET A 156 5.63 -13.07 9.21
CA MET A 156 4.45 -13.86 9.60
C MET A 156 3.72 -14.46 8.38
N GLN A 157 3.66 -13.73 7.27
CA GLN A 157 3.04 -14.19 6.03
C GLN A 157 3.90 -15.24 5.30
N SER A 158 5.23 -15.15 5.40
CA SER A 158 6.14 -16.13 4.78
C SER A 158 6.10 -17.48 5.49
N TYR A 159 5.77 -17.50 6.78
CA TYR A 159 5.78 -18.72 7.57
C TYR A 159 4.70 -19.72 7.14
N SER A 160 5.11 -20.96 6.83
CA SER A 160 4.25 -22.09 6.51
C SER A 160 4.73 -23.36 7.20
N ASN A 161 3.79 -24.11 7.79
CA ASN A 161 4.10 -25.43 8.35
C ASN A 161 4.25 -26.50 7.26
N ALA A 162 3.63 -26.27 6.10
CA ALA A 162 3.55 -27.26 5.01
C ALA A 162 4.63 -27.08 3.95
N VAL A 163 5.13 -25.84 3.78
CA VAL A 163 6.06 -25.48 2.69
C VAL A 163 7.17 -24.60 3.25
N GLN A 164 8.40 -25.04 3.13
CA GLN A 164 9.56 -24.22 3.50
C GLN A 164 9.92 -23.27 2.36
N LEU A 165 9.76 -21.97 2.60
CA LEU A 165 10.07 -20.88 1.67
C LEU A 165 11.10 -19.94 2.31
N GLY A 166 12.33 -19.94 1.79
CA GLY A 166 13.41 -19.12 2.35
C GLY A 166 13.67 -19.34 3.85
N ASP A 167 14.06 -18.28 4.54
CA ASP A 167 14.23 -18.33 6.00
C ASP A 167 12.87 -18.14 6.67
N GLN A 168 12.46 -19.13 7.49
CA GLN A 168 11.18 -19.07 8.18
C GLN A 168 11.36 -18.88 9.68
N THR A 169 10.49 -18.00 10.26
CA THR A 169 10.43 -17.81 11.71
C THR A 169 8.98 -17.80 12.15
N HIS A 170 8.66 -18.64 13.14
CA HIS A 170 7.33 -18.64 13.73
C HIS A 170 7.25 -17.59 14.86
N TYR A 171 6.31 -16.69 14.75
CA TYR A 171 5.96 -15.73 15.80
C TYR A 171 4.52 -15.95 16.28
N LYS A 172 4.32 -15.94 17.60
CA LYS A 172 2.99 -16.10 18.21
C LYS A 172 2.08 -14.88 17.98
N GLY A 173 2.64 -13.72 17.65
CA GLY A 173 1.92 -12.49 17.39
C GLY A 173 2.86 -11.33 17.11
N VAL A 174 2.31 -10.14 16.81
CA VAL A 174 3.07 -8.96 16.42
C VAL A 174 4.06 -8.52 17.50
N TRP A 175 3.59 -8.35 18.73
CA TRP A 175 4.42 -7.90 19.85
C TRP A 175 5.50 -8.92 20.23
N ASN A 176 5.15 -10.21 20.21
CA ASN A 176 6.11 -11.28 20.38
C ASN A 176 7.19 -11.24 19.29
N GLY A 177 6.79 -11.06 18.05
CA GLY A 177 7.70 -10.97 16.92
C GLY A 177 8.64 -9.77 17.04
N LEU A 178 8.12 -8.57 17.30
CA LEU A 178 8.93 -7.36 17.48
C LEU A 178 9.92 -7.50 18.64
N SER A 179 9.47 -8.00 19.80
CA SER A 179 10.32 -8.25 20.96
C SER A 179 11.39 -9.30 20.65
N SER A 180 11.04 -10.37 19.96
CA SER A 180 11.97 -11.43 19.58
C SER A 180 13.06 -10.92 18.64
N ILE A 181 12.68 -10.13 17.62
CA ILE A 181 13.63 -9.51 16.69
C ILE A 181 14.54 -8.52 17.44
N PHE A 182 13.96 -7.69 18.31
CA PHE A 182 14.76 -6.75 19.10
C PHE A 182 15.78 -7.46 19.98
N LYS A 183 15.40 -8.56 20.64
CA LYS A 183 16.32 -9.35 21.49
C LYS A 183 17.41 -10.06 20.70
N SER A 184 17.12 -10.57 19.49
CA SER A 184 18.06 -11.37 18.71
C SER A 184 18.89 -10.55 17.72
N GLU A 185 18.32 -9.52 17.12
CA GLU A 185 18.91 -8.74 16.02
C GLU A 185 19.12 -7.25 16.40
N GLY A 186 18.61 -6.81 17.57
CA GLY A 186 18.69 -5.43 18.05
C GLY A 186 17.81 -4.46 17.22
N ILE A 187 18.04 -3.15 17.43
CA ILE A 187 17.35 -2.09 16.67
C ILE A 187 17.63 -2.21 15.16
N LYS A 188 18.86 -2.53 14.78
CA LYS A 188 19.26 -2.72 13.37
C LYS A 188 18.44 -3.81 12.69
N GLY A 189 18.07 -4.86 13.42
CA GLY A 189 17.20 -5.94 12.93
C GLY A 189 15.77 -5.45 12.63
N LEU A 190 15.20 -4.60 13.48
CA LEU A 190 13.87 -4.04 13.30
C LEU A 190 13.77 -3.11 12.07
N PHE A 191 14.84 -2.40 11.75
CA PHE A 191 14.94 -1.51 10.60
C PHE A 191 15.67 -2.14 9.41
N ARG A 192 15.88 -3.46 9.42
CA ARG A 192 16.47 -4.17 8.29
C ARG A 192 15.62 -3.98 7.04
N GLY A 193 16.22 -3.52 5.93
CA GLY A 193 15.57 -3.29 4.65
C GLY A 193 14.77 -1.99 4.57
N VAL A 194 14.93 -1.07 5.52
CA VAL A 194 14.32 0.27 5.44
C VAL A 194 14.77 1.02 4.18
N ASP A 195 16.00 0.82 3.75
CA ASP A 195 16.57 1.32 2.50
C ASP A 195 15.78 0.83 1.27
N ALA A 196 15.49 -0.47 1.20
CA ALA A 196 14.64 -1.04 0.16
C ALA A 196 13.20 -0.49 0.24
N ALA A 197 12.65 -0.29 1.44
CA ALA A 197 11.33 0.28 1.63
C ALA A 197 11.25 1.74 1.16
N ILE A 198 12.30 2.53 1.40
CA ILE A 198 12.40 3.92 0.91
C ILE A 198 12.43 3.94 -0.62
N VAL A 199 13.32 3.15 -1.25
CA VAL A 199 13.42 3.08 -2.71
C VAL A 199 12.09 2.64 -3.33
N ARG A 200 11.48 1.59 -2.78
CA ARG A 200 10.16 1.11 -3.20
C ARG A 200 9.10 2.22 -3.14
N THR A 201 9.03 2.96 -2.04
CA THR A 201 8.03 4.02 -1.85
C THR A 201 8.29 5.20 -2.77
N ALA A 202 9.54 5.61 -2.92
CA ALA A 202 9.93 6.69 -3.84
C ALA A 202 9.57 6.33 -5.28
N THR A 203 9.95 5.12 -5.73
CA THR A 203 9.63 4.62 -7.07
C THR A 203 8.13 4.59 -7.33
N GLY A 204 7.34 4.07 -6.38
CA GLY A 204 5.88 4.02 -6.50
C GLY A 204 5.24 5.40 -6.61
N SER A 205 5.66 6.33 -5.76
CA SER A 205 5.14 7.71 -5.76
C SER A 205 5.49 8.46 -7.05
N SER A 206 6.69 8.22 -7.60
CA SER A 206 7.15 8.89 -8.83
C SER A 206 6.38 8.43 -10.07
N VAL A 207 5.84 7.22 -10.06
CA VAL A 207 5.16 6.62 -11.22
C VAL A 207 3.63 6.81 -11.15
N GLN A 208 3.05 6.76 -9.96
CA GLN A 208 1.60 6.73 -9.75
C GLN A 208 0.89 7.97 -10.30
N LEU A 209 1.35 9.16 -9.92
CA LEU A 209 0.71 10.42 -10.30
C LEU A 209 0.85 10.73 -11.79
N PRO A 210 2.04 10.60 -12.42
CA PRO A 210 2.18 10.81 -13.86
C PRO A 210 1.28 9.89 -14.68
N ILE A 211 1.25 8.58 -14.38
CA ILE A 211 0.41 7.63 -15.13
C ILE A 211 -1.07 7.97 -14.94
N TYR A 212 -1.50 8.22 -13.69
CA TYR A 212 -2.88 8.59 -13.41
C TYR A 212 -3.31 9.82 -14.22
N ASN A 213 -2.52 10.90 -14.20
CA ASN A 213 -2.84 12.12 -14.91
C ASN A 213 -2.84 11.91 -16.44
N THR A 214 -1.85 11.19 -16.97
CA THR A 214 -1.76 10.89 -18.40
C THR A 214 -2.98 10.11 -18.88
N VAL A 215 -3.38 9.07 -18.15
CA VAL A 215 -4.55 8.25 -18.48
C VAL A 215 -5.84 9.06 -18.34
N LYS A 216 -5.99 9.85 -17.26
CA LYS A 216 -7.15 10.70 -17.06
C LYS A 216 -7.31 11.69 -18.23
N HIS A 217 -6.23 12.38 -18.61
CA HIS A 217 -6.27 13.31 -19.73
C HIS A 217 -6.52 12.63 -21.08
N ALA A 218 -5.95 11.43 -21.29
CA ALA A 218 -6.20 10.68 -22.52
C ALA A 218 -7.67 10.24 -22.65
N LEU A 219 -8.27 9.76 -21.56
CA LEU A 219 -9.68 9.36 -21.55
C LEU A 219 -10.64 10.53 -21.76
N LEU A 220 -10.35 11.69 -21.15
CA LEU A 220 -11.12 12.92 -21.35
C LEU A 220 -10.97 13.48 -22.77
N ARG A 221 -9.73 13.54 -23.29
CA ARG A 221 -9.45 14.11 -24.62
C ARG A 221 -10.10 13.33 -25.77
N ASN A 222 -10.24 12.01 -25.59
CA ASN A 222 -10.85 11.15 -26.61
C ASN A 222 -12.37 10.92 -26.36
N ASP A 223 -13.01 11.67 -25.44
CA ASP A 223 -14.42 11.57 -25.08
C ASP A 223 -14.88 10.14 -24.71
N ILE A 224 -13.95 9.31 -24.19
CA ILE A 224 -14.24 7.92 -23.82
C ILE A 224 -15.05 7.87 -22.53
N LEU A 225 -14.72 8.73 -21.55
CA LEU A 225 -15.41 8.83 -20.27
C LEU A 225 -15.54 10.30 -19.85
N ALA A 226 -16.74 10.68 -19.42
CA ALA A 226 -17.00 11.99 -18.82
C ALA A 226 -16.33 12.09 -17.42
N ASP A 227 -16.07 13.32 -16.95
CA ASP A 227 -15.50 13.52 -15.61
C ASP A 227 -16.47 13.04 -14.53
N GLY A 228 -16.07 12.03 -13.79
CA GLY A 228 -16.88 11.36 -12.79
C GLY A 228 -16.19 10.15 -12.15
N PRO A 229 -16.89 9.43 -11.27
CA PRO A 229 -16.32 8.28 -10.56
C PRO A 229 -15.75 7.20 -11.48
N GLY A 230 -16.39 6.97 -12.65
CA GLY A 230 -15.94 5.99 -13.64
C GLY A 230 -14.58 6.34 -14.24
N LEU A 231 -14.34 7.61 -14.57
CA LEU A 231 -13.05 8.10 -15.05
C LEU A 231 -11.94 7.93 -14.01
N HIS A 232 -12.25 8.28 -12.75
CA HIS A 232 -11.30 8.12 -11.65
C HIS A 232 -10.97 6.66 -11.40
N LEU A 233 -11.95 5.76 -11.44
CA LEU A 233 -11.76 4.33 -11.27
C LEU A 233 -10.89 3.74 -12.41
N ALA A 234 -11.20 4.06 -13.66
CA ALA A 234 -10.45 3.61 -14.82
C ALA A 234 -8.98 4.10 -14.76
N SER A 235 -8.81 5.42 -14.53
CA SER A 235 -7.47 6.03 -14.44
C SER A 235 -6.65 5.45 -13.27
N SER A 236 -7.28 5.21 -12.12
CA SER A 236 -6.63 4.61 -10.95
C SER A 236 -6.25 3.15 -11.20
N THR A 237 -7.08 2.40 -11.91
CA THR A 237 -6.79 0.99 -12.24
C THR A 237 -5.60 0.89 -13.19
N VAL A 238 -5.58 1.68 -14.26
CA VAL A 238 -4.44 1.70 -15.21
C VAL A 238 -3.17 2.22 -14.53
N ALA A 239 -3.27 3.27 -13.72
CA ALA A 239 -2.13 3.75 -12.93
C ALA A 239 -1.63 2.67 -11.97
N GLY A 240 -2.52 1.93 -11.32
CA GLY A 240 -2.19 0.82 -10.44
C GLY A 240 -1.44 -0.31 -11.15
N LEU A 241 -1.83 -0.65 -12.38
CA LEU A 241 -1.10 -1.62 -13.22
C LEU A 241 0.30 -1.13 -13.56
N GLY A 242 0.45 0.12 -14.01
CA GLY A 242 1.74 0.71 -14.30
C GLY A 242 2.66 0.75 -13.07
N VAL A 243 2.12 1.15 -11.94
CA VAL A 243 2.82 1.10 -10.65
C VAL A 243 3.25 -0.34 -10.30
N ALA A 244 2.37 -1.34 -10.51
CA ALA A 244 2.71 -2.73 -10.23
C ALA A 244 3.90 -3.22 -11.07
N VAL A 245 3.96 -2.86 -12.35
CA VAL A 245 5.09 -3.22 -13.22
C VAL A 245 6.42 -2.66 -12.69
N VAL A 246 6.43 -1.38 -12.34
CA VAL A 246 7.67 -0.70 -11.93
C VAL A 246 8.08 -1.04 -10.49
N MET A 247 7.10 -1.28 -9.61
CA MET A 247 7.36 -1.59 -8.20
C MET A 247 7.65 -3.06 -7.92
N ASN A 248 7.21 -3.99 -8.78
CA ASN A 248 7.34 -5.41 -8.47
C ASN A 248 8.78 -5.87 -8.22
N PRO A 249 9.80 -5.42 -8.98
CA PRO A 249 11.19 -5.73 -8.67
C PRO A 249 11.59 -5.33 -7.24
N TRP A 250 11.21 -4.13 -6.82
CA TRP A 250 11.49 -3.63 -5.47
C TRP A 250 10.69 -4.35 -4.39
N ASP A 251 9.45 -4.78 -4.69
CA ASP A 251 8.65 -5.60 -3.80
C ASP A 251 9.29 -6.96 -3.54
N VAL A 252 9.83 -7.62 -4.57
CA VAL A 252 10.55 -8.89 -4.44
C VAL A 252 11.78 -8.73 -3.56
N ILE A 253 12.60 -7.70 -3.84
CA ILE A 253 13.82 -7.41 -3.09
C ILE A 253 13.50 -7.12 -1.62
N LEU A 254 12.51 -6.25 -1.37
CA LEU A 254 12.08 -5.90 -0.02
C LEU A 254 11.60 -7.13 0.76
N THR A 255 10.77 -7.97 0.14
CA THR A 255 10.25 -9.19 0.75
C THR A 255 11.38 -10.15 1.14
N ARG A 256 12.40 -10.32 0.29
CA ARG A 256 13.58 -11.17 0.55
C ARG A 256 14.46 -10.61 1.66
N ILE A 257 14.74 -9.30 1.65
CA ILE A 257 15.53 -8.65 2.69
C ILE A 257 14.84 -8.75 4.05
N TYR A 258 13.52 -8.55 4.10
CA TYR A 258 12.76 -8.68 5.32
C TYR A 258 12.71 -10.12 5.86
N ASN A 259 12.66 -11.11 4.96
CA ASN A 259 12.55 -12.51 5.35
C ASN A 259 13.88 -13.12 5.79
N GLN A 260 15.04 -12.58 5.35
CA GLN A 260 16.33 -13.14 5.69
C GLN A 260 16.63 -13.11 7.21
N LYS A 261 17.19 -14.19 7.74
CA LYS A 261 17.75 -14.28 9.11
C LYS A 261 19.25 -14.07 9.11
N THR A 262 19.93 -14.71 8.19
CA THR A 262 21.38 -14.58 7.98
C THR A 262 21.64 -13.38 7.06
N ASN A 263 22.82 -12.78 7.11
CA ASN A 263 23.18 -11.66 6.25
C ASN A 263 23.46 -12.11 4.80
N LYS A 264 22.47 -12.75 4.16
CA LYS A 264 22.54 -13.22 2.76
C LYS A 264 22.71 -12.04 1.80
N TYR A 265 22.03 -10.93 2.09
CA TYR A 265 22.07 -9.72 1.30
C TYR A 265 22.62 -8.57 2.14
N LYS A 266 23.60 -7.85 1.57
CA LYS A 266 24.19 -6.66 2.20
C LYS A 266 23.32 -5.41 2.04
N GLY A 267 22.38 -5.42 1.09
CA GLY A 267 21.45 -4.31 0.81
C GLY A 267 20.62 -4.58 -0.44
N PRO A 268 19.77 -3.62 -0.87
CA PRO A 268 18.84 -3.80 -1.99
C PRO A 268 19.51 -4.14 -3.31
N LEU A 269 20.60 -3.45 -3.63
CA LEU A 269 21.33 -3.66 -4.88
C LEU A 269 22.04 -5.02 -4.90
N ASP A 270 22.65 -5.44 -3.78
CA ASP A 270 23.26 -6.77 -3.66
C ASP A 270 22.21 -7.88 -3.81
N CYS A 271 21.03 -7.70 -3.20
CA CYS A 271 19.91 -8.62 -3.35
C CYS A 271 19.44 -8.69 -4.82
N MET A 272 19.29 -7.55 -5.49
CA MET A 272 18.93 -7.50 -6.90
C MET A 272 19.91 -8.24 -7.79
N ILE A 273 21.21 -7.93 -7.65
CA ILE A 273 22.29 -8.55 -8.45
C ILE A 273 22.33 -10.06 -8.25
N LYS A 274 22.28 -10.51 -6.98
CA LYS A 274 22.28 -11.94 -6.65
C LYS A 274 21.05 -12.66 -7.20
N THR A 275 19.87 -12.05 -7.05
CA THR A 275 18.61 -12.59 -7.59
C THR A 275 18.70 -12.76 -9.10
N VAL A 276 19.14 -11.74 -9.84
CA VAL A 276 19.24 -11.81 -11.30
C VAL A 276 20.32 -12.80 -11.74
N LYS A 277 21.47 -12.87 -11.06
CA LYS A 277 22.54 -13.80 -11.42
C LYS A 277 22.18 -15.26 -11.18
N ILE A 278 21.44 -15.59 -10.14
CA ILE A 278 21.14 -16.98 -9.75
C ILE A 278 19.85 -17.48 -10.35
N GLU A 279 18.80 -16.65 -10.33
CA GLU A 279 17.43 -17.05 -10.70
C GLU A 279 16.98 -16.45 -12.03
N GLY A 280 17.73 -15.52 -12.60
CA GLY A 280 17.38 -14.77 -13.80
C GLY A 280 16.51 -13.54 -13.54
N ILE A 281 16.32 -12.72 -14.59
CA ILE A 281 15.60 -11.45 -14.50
C ILE A 281 14.10 -11.64 -14.20
N SER A 282 13.52 -12.76 -14.63
CA SER A 282 12.11 -13.11 -14.38
C SER A 282 11.80 -13.28 -12.89
N ALA A 283 12.80 -13.59 -12.07
CA ALA A 283 12.64 -13.71 -10.62
C ALA A 283 12.19 -12.39 -9.96
N LEU A 284 12.55 -11.24 -10.54
CA LEU A 284 12.11 -9.92 -10.07
C LEU A 284 10.61 -9.67 -10.29
N TYR A 285 9.96 -10.50 -11.13
CA TYR A 285 8.53 -10.43 -11.40
C TYR A 285 7.73 -11.57 -10.75
N LYS A 286 8.35 -12.35 -9.86
CA LYS A 286 7.63 -13.34 -9.06
C LYS A 286 6.53 -12.67 -8.24
N GLY A 287 5.31 -13.23 -8.26
CA GLY A 287 4.15 -12.70 -7.58
C GLY A 287 3.50 -11.48 -8.25
N PHE A 288 3.92 -11.09 -9.46
CA PHE A 288 3.31 -10.01 -10.23
C PHE A 288 1.82 -10.26 -10.49
N GLU A 289 1.46 -11.49 -10.89
CA GLU A 289 0.07 -11.88 -11.10
C GLU A 289 -0.79 -11.67 -9.84
N ALA A 290 -0.26 -12.06 -8.66
CA ALA A 290 -0.95 -11.86 -7.40
C ALA A 290 -1.10 -10.37 -7.05
N GLN A 291 -0.09 -9.55 -7.38
CA GLN A 291 -0.17 -8.09 -7.22
C GLN A 291 -1.27 -7.50 -8.10
N VAL A 292 -1.30 -7.84 -9.37
CA VAL A 292 -2.33 -7.37 -10.32
C VAL A 292 -3.71 -7.82 -9.89
N PHE A 293 -3.85 -9.12 -9.55
CA PHE A 293 -5.13 -9.68 -9.09
C PHE A 293 -5.66 -9.01 -7.82
N ARG A 294 -4.79 -8.46 -6.99
CA ARG A 294 -5.14 -7.73 -5.76
C ARG A 294 -5.62 -6.30 -6.02
N ILE A 295 -5.13 -5.61 -7.06
CA ILE A 295 -5.36 -4.17 -7.26
C ILE A 295 -6.85 -3.84 -7.32
N ALA A 296 -7.60 -4.48 -8.21
CA ALA A 296 -9.02 -4.17 -8.41
C ALA A 296 -9.87 -4.49 -7.17
N PRO A 297 -9.83 -5.70 -6.57
CA PRO A 297 -10.60 -5.98 -5.35
C PRO A 297 -10.25 -5.04 -4.20
N HIS A 298 -8.97 -4.76 -4.00
CA HIS A 298 -8.54 -3.89 -2.91
C HIS A 298 -9.03 -2.44 -3.09
N THR A 299 -8.95 -1.90 -4.30
CA THR A 299 -9.40 -0.55 -4.61
C THR A 299 -10.92 -0.42 -4.46
N ILE A 300 -11.68 -1.36 -5.04
CA ILE A 300 -13.14 -1.37 -4.96
C ILE A 300 -13.59 -1.47 -3.51
N LEU A 301 -13.06 -2.43 -2.75
CA LEU A 301 -13.39 -2.63 -1.34
C LEU A 301 -13.03 -1.41 -0.49
N THR A 302 -11.85 -0.82 -0.71
CA THR A 302 -11.42 0.36 0.03
C THR A 302 -12.36 1.54 -0.21
N LEU A 303 -12.74 1.81 -1.47
CA LEU A 303 -13.67 2.90 -1.80
C LEU A 303 -15.07 2.64 -1.23
N THR A 304 -15.57 1.42 -1.38
CA THR A 304 -16.89 1.03 -0.85
C THR A 304 -16.94 1.17 0.67
N PHE A 305 -15.94 0.62 1.36
CA PHE A 305 -15.87 0.72 2.82
C PHE A 305 -15.62 2.15 3.30
N LEU A 306 -14.84 2.94 2.54
CA LEU A 306 -14.62 4.34 2.89
C LEU A 306 -15.94 5.13 2.89
N GLU A 307 -16.79 4.92 1.90
CA GLU A 307 -18.10 5.57 1.85
C GLU A 307 -18.96 5.18 3.06
N GLN A 308 -19.00 3.90 3.42
CA GLN A 308 -19.79 3.43 4.56
C GLN A 308 -19.22 3.90 5.90
N THR A 309 -17.90 3.85 6.08
CA THR A 309 -17.25 4.30 7.32
C THR A 309 -17.36 5.82 7.49
N MET A 310 -17.32 6.60 6.40
CA MET A 310 -17.56 8.04 6.46
C MET A 310 -18.98 8.38 6.90
N LYS A 311 -20.01 7.65 6.40
CA LYS A 311 -21.38 7.80 6.85
C LYS A 311 -21.53 7.45 8.33
N LEU A 312 -20.89 6.37 8.78
CA LEU A 312 -20.91 5.94 10.18
C LEU A 312 -20.26 6.99 11.09
N VAL A 313 -19.06 7.46 10.74
CA VAL A 313 -18.33 8.46 11.53
C VAL A 313 -19.12 9.78 11.59
N TYR A 314 -19.69 10.23 10.47
CA TYR A 314 -20.57 11.40 10.44
C TYR A 314 -21.76 11.25 11.40
N SER A 315 -22.43 10.09 11.38
CA SER A 315 -23.55 9.83 12.29
C SER A 315 -23.14 9.83 13.78
N VAL A 316 -21.92 9.38 14.09
CA VAL A 316 -21.37 9.41 15.45
C VAL A 316 -20.99 10.84 15.85
N GLU A 317 -20.25 11.55 14.98
CA GLU A 317 -19.85 12.96 15.25
C GLU A 317 -21.08 13.86 15.43
N SER A 318 -22.13 13.72 14.60
CA SER A 318 -23.35 14.51 14.71
C SER A 318 -24.09 14.26 16.02
N LYS A 319 -24.09 13.01 16.53
CA LYS A 319 -24.70 12.69 17.83
C LYS A 319 -23.89 13.20 19.03
N VAL A 320 -22.55 13.18 18.92
CA VAL A 320 -21.66 13.59 20.01
C VAL A 320 -21.51 15.12 20.08
N LEU A 321 -21.49 15.79 18.93
CA LEU A 321 -21.32 17.24 18.84
C LEU A 321 -22.64 18.03 18.85
N GLY A 322 -23.80 17.36 18.84
CA GLY A 322 -25.12 17.99 18.98
C GLY A 322 -25.54 18.81 17.75
N HIS A 323 -25.05 18.44 16.55
CA HIS A 323 -25.44 19.09 15.27
C HIS A 323 -26.41 18.25 14.51
#